data_f1d4907c248dc70c2d85ddaecdb965f4
#
_entry.id   f1d4907c248dc70c2d85ddaecdb965f4
#
_cell.length_a   1.000
_cell.length_b   1.000
_cell.length_c   1.000
_cell.angle_alpha   90.00
_cell.angle_beta   90.00
_cell.angle_gamma   90.00
#
_symmetry.space_group_name_H-M   'P 1'
#
loop_
_entity.id
_entity.type
_entity.pdbx_description
1 polymer ?
#
loop_
_entity_poly.entity_id
_entity_poly.type
_entity_poly.pdbx_seq_one_letter_code
_entity_poly.pdbx_strand_id
1 'polypeptide(L)'
;TDGHGEVNITQAMAMSCDVFFYKTIQQIDIDKLHTIFRKFGFGSKTNVDIPNESKGLIPNKEYLMKRYGKYGWSRGTLLNLAIGQGEILVTPIQVLNYINLIATKGNSPSCHFVMVDNLPSNSKPELEDNHWEQVYKGLRSAIISKKGTGRKSDPAIDGFKVYGKTGTAE
;
A
#
# COMPACT_ATOMS: atom_id res chain seq x y z
N THR A 1 27.46 7.04 3.61
CA THR A 1 26.78 5.73 3.44
C THR A 1 26.44 5.58 1.98
N ASP A 2 26.92 4.52 1.36
CA ASP A 2 26.88 4.33 -0.11
C ASP A 2 25.48 3.98 -0.67
N GLY A 3 24.42 4.22 0.07
CA GLY A 3 23.04 3.92 -0.35
C GLY A 3 22.82 2.43 -0.64
N HIS A 4 21.74 2.09 -1.39
CA HIS A 4 21.41 0.71 -1.75
C HIS A 4 21.99 0.28 -3.11
N GLY A 5 22.63 1.20 -3.86
CA GLY A 5 23.11 0.96 -5.22
C GLY A 5 21.96 0.74 -6.22
N GLU A 6 22.22 0.00 -7.29
CA GLU A 6 21.19 -0.42 -8.23
C GLU A 6 20.33 -1.53 -7.63
N VAL A 7 19.02 -1.34 -7.63
CA VAL A 7 18.05 -2.29 -7.06
C VAL A 7 16.87 -2.47 -8.00
N ASN A 8 16.35 -3.69 -8.09
CA ASN A 8 15.07 -3.98 -8.70
C ASN A 8 13.93 -3.81 -7.67
N ILE A 9 12.67 -3.92 -8.12
CA ILE A 9 11.49 -3.72 -7.26
C ILE A 9 11.46 -4.68 -6.05
N THR A 10 11.81 -5.94 -6.22
CA THR A 10 11.84 -6.93 -5.13
C THR A 10 12.85 -6.52 -4.05
N GLN A 11 14.04 -6.10 -4.47
CA GLN A 11 15.07 -5.61 -3.56
C GLN A 11 14.68 -4.30 -2.89
N ALA A 12 14.07 -3.37 -3.65
CA ALA A 12 13.60 -2.10 -3.13
C ALA A 12 12.51 -2.30 -2.04
N MET A 13 11.59 -3.22 -2.25
CA MET A 13 10.58 -3.60 -1.25
C MET A 13 11.24 -4.23 -0.02
N ALA A 14 12.16 -5.17 -0.22
CA ALA A 14 12.82 -5.88 0.87
C ALA A 14 13.61 -4.95 1.80
N MET A 15 14.34 -4.01 1.22
CA MET A 15 15.21 -3.07 1.94
C MET A 15 14.53 -1.74 2.31
N SER A 16 13.24 -1.56 1.99
CA SER A 16 12.54 -0.28 2.14
C SER A 16 13.31 0.87 1.49
N CYS A 17 13.62 0.74 0.19
CA CYS A 17 14.43 1.72 -0.54
C CYS A 17 13.57 2.91 -1.00
N ASP A 18 13.48 3.96 -0.20
CA ASP A 18 12.68 5.16 -0.51
C ASP A 18 13.10 5.80 -1.83
N VAL A 19 14.40 5.85 -2.12
CA VAL A 19 14.93 6.44 -3.37
C VAL A 19 14.37 5.75 -4.61
N PHE A 20 14.18 4.43 -4.58
CA PHE A 20 13.55 3.70 -5.67
C PHE A 20 12.11 4.20 -5.89
N PHE A 21 11.31 4.27 -4.82
CA PHE A 21 9.93 4.73 -4.90
C PHE A 21 9.83 6.22 -5.23
N TYR A 22 10.74 7.05 -4.75
CA TYR A 22 10.84 8.45 -5.15
C TYR A 22 11.07 8.64 -6.65
N LYS A 23 11.93 7.82 -7.26
CA LYS A 23 12.14 7.83 -8.71
C LYS A 23 10.92 7.31 -9.47
N THR A 24 10.29 6.27 -8.95
CA THR A 24 9.11 5.66 -9.58
C THR A 24 7.92 6.61 -9.62
N ILE A 25 7.61 7.28 -8.49
CA ILE A 25 6.43 8.15 -8.43
C ILE A 25 6.52 9.35 -9.36
N GLN A 26 7.73 9.82 -9.67
CA GLN A 26 7.94 10.93 -10.60
C GLN A 26 7.58 10.59 -12.06
N GLN A 27 7.39 9.31 -12.36
CA GLN A 27 6.97 8.82 -13.68
C GLN A 27 5.46 8.52 -13.73
N ILE A 28 4.76 8.70 -12.63
CA ILE A 28 3.33 8.39 -12.50
C ILE A 28 2.56 9.69 -12.35
N ASP A 29 1.50 9.85 -13.16
CA ASP A 29 0.55 10.94 -12.98
C ASP A 29 -0.22 10.77 -11.67
N ILE A 30 -0.44 11.89 -10.93
CA ILE A 30 -1.09 11.86 -9.61
C ILE A 30 -2.54 11.37 -9.67
N ASP A 31 -3.28 11.67 -10.72
CA ASP A 31 -4.67 11.22 -10.87
C ASP A 31 -4.70 9.72 -11.21
N LYS A 32 -3.70 9.23 -11.93
CA LYS A 32 -3.51 7.79 -12.15
C LYS A 32 -3.18 7.07 -10.85
N LEU A 33 -2.29 7.65 -10.04
CA LEU A 33 -1.98 7.12 -8.70
C LEU A 33 -3.23 7.08 -7.82
N HIS A 34 -3.99 8.19 -7.76
CA HIS A 34 -5.27 8.25 -7.03
C HIS A 34 -6.22 7.13 -7.48
N THR A 35 -6.36 6.93 -8.79
CA THR A 35 -7.23 5.88 -9.35
C THR A 35 -6.79 4.48 -8.89
N ILE A 36 -5.48 4.21 -8.85
CA ILE A 36 -4.94 2.93 -8.37
C ILE A 36 -5.27 2.74 -6.89
N PHE A 37 -5.01 3.73 -6.02
CA PHE A 37 -5.38 3.64 -4.61
C PHE A 37 -6.87 3.35 -4.41
N ARG A 38 -7.73 3.98 -5.21
CA ARG A 38 -9.19 3.75 -5.19
C ARG A 38 -9.55 2.30 -5.54
N LYS A 39 -8.89 1.69 -6.51
CA LYS A 39 -9.09 0.28 -6.88
C LYS A 39 -8.74 -0.68 -5.75
N PHE A 40 -7.83 -0.28 -4.85
CA PHE A 40 -7.49 -1.04 -3.64
C PHE A 40 -8.34 -0.67 -2.41
N GLY A 41 -9.40 0.15 -2.59
CA GLY A 41 -10.34 0.49 -1.52
C GLY A 41 -9.96 1.70 -0.68
N PHE A 42 -8.80 2.32 -0.91
CA PHE A 42 -8.41 3.53 -0.18
C PHE A 42 -9.21 4.76 -0.64
N GLY A 43 -9.45 5.70 0.27
CA GLY A 43 -10.22 6.92 0.00
C GLY A 43 -11.74 6.68 -0.16
N SER A 44 -12.24 5.48 0.10
CA SER A 44 -13.65 5.08 0.11
C SER A 44 -14.02 4.47 1.43
N LYS A 45 -15.31 4.52 1.80
CA LYS A 45 -15.81 3.69 2.89
C LYS A 45 -15.68 2.22 2.52
N THR A 46 -15.33 1.38 3.48
CA THR A 46 -15.26 -0.07 3.32
C THR A 46 -16.64 -0.72 3.44
N ASN A 47 -17.62 0.06 3.90
CA ASN A 47 -18.97 -0.39 4.27
C ASN A 47 -18.97 -1.44 5.39
N VAL A 48 -17.96 -1.39 6.26
CA VAL A 48 -17.97 -2.16 7.49
C VAL A 48 -19.16 -1.77 8.35
N ASP A 49 -19.70 -2.71 9.09
CA ASP A 49 -20.93 -2.60 9.89
C ASP A 49 -20.76 -1.78 11.19
N ILE A 50 -20.09 -0.62 11.08
CA ILE A 50 -19.98 0.39 12.14
C ILE A 50 -20.51 1.75 11.67
N PRO A 51 -21.13 2.53 12.56
CA PRO A 51 -21.61 3.87 12.22
C PRO A 51 -20.44 4.84 11.98
N ASN A 52 -20.69 5.87 11.17
CA ASN A 52 -19.79 7.00 10.96
C ASN A 52 -18.39 6.64 10.45
N GLU A 53 -18.28 5.61 9.62
CA GLU A 53 -17.01 5.23 9.00
C GLU A 53 -16.40 6.39 8.20
N SER A 54 -15.12 6.67 8.46
CA SER A 54 -14.33 7.64 7.67
C SER A 54 -13.85 7.01 6.37
N LYS A 55 -13.91 7.78 5.27
CA LYS A 55 -13.36 7.35 3.98
C LYS A 55 -11.84 7.56 3.84
N GLY A 56 -11.20 8.22 4.83
CA GLY A 56 -9.81 8.66 4.69
C GLY A 56 -9.64 9.73 3.60
N LEU A 57 -8.42 9.91 3.15
CA LEU A 57 -8.05 10.85 2.10
C LEU A 57 -6.95 10.24 1.22
N ILE A 58 -7.19 10.19 -0.08
CA ILE A 58 -6.17 9.95 -1.09
C ILE A 58 -6.16 11.19 -2.00
N PRO A 59 -5.07 11.95 -2.04
CA PRO A 59 -5.02 13.19 -2.82
C PRO A 59 -5.06 12.90 -4.32
N ASN A 60 -5.71 13.79 -5.06
CA ASN A 60 -5.66 13.90 -6.50
C ASN A 60 -5.15 15.30 -6.87
N LYS A 61 -5.00 15.57 -8.16
CA LYS A 61 -4.51 16.87 -8.64
C LYS A 61 -5.41 18.03 -8.18
N GLU A 62 -6.72 17.87 -8.24
CA GLU A 62 -7.68 18.90 -7.81
C GLU A 62 -7.50 19.24 -6.32
N TYR A 63 -7.42 18.21 -5.47
CA TYR A 63 -7.20 18.38 -4.03
C TYR A 63 -5.90 19.13 -3.76
N LEU A 64 -4.80 18.73 -4.40
CA LEU A 64 -3.49 19.36 -4.22
C LEU A 64 -3.48 20.81 -4.72
N MET A 65 -4.12 21.10 -5.85
CA MET A 65 -4.27 22.48 -6.34
C MET A 65 -5.10 23.35 -5.40
N LYS A 66 -6.18 22.81 -4.82
CA LYS A 66 -6.99 23.54 -3.84
C LYS A 66 -6.23 23.82 -2.55
N ARG A 67 -5.43 22.87 -2.09
CA ARG A 67 -4.69 22.98 -0.82
C ARG A 67 -3.48 23.89 -0.93
N TYR A 68 -2.73 23.80 -2.01
CA TYR A 68 -1.45 24.50 -2.18
C TYR A 68 -1.48 25.65 -3.19
N GLY A 69 -2.63 25.87 -3.86
CA GLY A 69 -2.80 26.92 -4.88
C GLY A 69 -2.15 26.60 -6.22
N LYS A 70 -2.24 27.56 -7.14
CA LYS A 70 -1.82 27.40 -8.55
C LYS A 70 -0.33 27.04 -8.74
N TYR A 71 0.52 27.46 -7.80
CA TYR A 71 1.97 27.22 -7.84
C TYR A 71 2.42 26.05 -6.96
N GLY A 72 1.52 25.41 -6.38
CA GLY A 72 1.37 24.76 -5.23
C GLY A 72 2.10 23.56 -4.80
N TRP A 73 1.74 22.47 -5.23
CA TRP A 73 2.34 21.25 -4.71
C TRP A 73 3.71 21.00 -5.36
N SER A 74 4.70 20.85 -4.51
CA SER A 74 6.08 20.68 -4.91
C SER A 74 6.40 19.23 -5.26
N ARG A 75 7.54 19.02 -5.91
CA ARG A 75 8.11 17.68 -6.09
C ARG A 75 8.24 16.93 -4.76
N GLY A 76 8.52 17.63 -3.66
CA GLY A 76 8.57 17.06 -2.31
C GLY A 76 7.25 16.46 -1.84
N THR A 77 6.12 17.07 -2.17
CA THR A 77 4.79 16.50 -1.89
C THR A 77 4.63 15.13 -2.53
N LEU A 78 5.01 14.96 -3.81
CA LEU A 78 4.96 13.66 -4.47
C LEU A 78 5.87 12.61 -3.82
N LEU A 79 7.06 13.03 -3.37
CA LEU A 79 7.98 12.10 -2.72
C LEU A 79 7.41 11.56 -1.41
N ASN A 80 6.74 12.40 -0.62
CA ASN A 80 6.05 11.94 0.59
C ASN A 80 4.94 10.93 0.25
N LEU A 81 4.13 11.19 -0.78
CA LEU A 81 3.09 10.26 -1.22
C LEU A 81 3.66 8.90 -1.67
N ALA A 82 4.88 8.87 -2.23
CA ALA A 82 5.54 7.64 -2.69
C ALA A 82 5.79 6.62 -1.59
N ILE A 83 5.90 7.07 -0.35
CA ILE A 83 6.17 6.24 0.83
C ILE A 83 4.97 6.17 1.78
N GLY A 84 3.80 6.64 1.33
CA GLY A 84 2.57 6.61 2.14
C GLY A 84 2.48 7.70 3.20
N GLN A 85 3.27 8.76 3.06
CA GLN A 85 3.31 9.90 3.98
C GLN A 85 2.60 11.13 3.39
N GLY A 86 2.58 12.22 4.14
CA GLY A 86 2.03 13.51 3.73
C GLY A 86 0.51 13.53 3.75
N GLU A 87 -0.13 13.75 2.60
CA GLU A 87 -1.58 13.99 2.51
C GLU A 87 -2.43 12.68 2.54
N ILE A 88 -1.78 11.52 2.57
CA ILE A 88 -2.50 10.24 2.60
C ILE A 88 -3.02 9.98 4.01
N LEU A 89 -4.35 9.83 4.14
CA LEU A 89 -4.99 9.41 5.38
C LEU A 89 -5.79 8.13 5.11
N VAL A 90 -5.51 7.09 5.87
CA VAL A 90 -6.17 5.79 5.77
C VAL A 90 -6.69 5.33 7.12
N THR A 91 -7.79 4.60 7.14
CA THR A 91 -8.29 3.97 8.36
C THR A 91 -7.67 2.59 8.56
N PRO A 92 -7.57 2.10 9.82
CA PRO A 92 -7.11 0.73 10.07
C PRO A 92 -7.89 -0.33 9.31
N ILE A 93 -9.21 -0.14 9.14
CA ILE A 93 -10.07 -1.05 8.36
C ILE A 93 -9.71 -1.05 6.87
N GLN A 94 -9.38 0.10 6.29
CA GLN A 94 -8.90 0.15 4.91
C GLN A 94 -7.57 -0.60 4.75
N VAL A 95 -6.67 -0.47 5.72
CA VAL A 95 -5.40 -1.22 5.72
C VAL A 95 -5.66 -2.71 5.84
N LEU A 96 -6.58 -3.14 6.72
CA LEU A 96 -6.95 -4.55 6.85
C LEU A 96 -7.54 -5.11 5.55
N ASN A 97 -8.47 -4.39 4.90
CA ASN A 97 -9.00 -4.77 3.60
C ASN A 97 -7.91 -4.89 2.54
N TYR A 98 -6.98 -3.96 2.51
CA TYR A 98 -5.85 -3.98 1.59
C TYR A 98 -4.96 -5.21 1.80
N ILE A 99 -4.65 -5.54 3.06
CA ILE A 99 -3.87 -6.74 3.39
C ILE A 99 -4.62 -8.00 2.96
N ASN A 100 -5.93 -8.07 3.21
CA ASN A 100 -6.77 -9.19 2.76
C ASN A 100 -6.77 -9.33 1.24
N LEU A 101 -6.90 -8.21 0.49
CA LEU A 101 -6.82 -8.22 -0.97
C LEU A 101 -5.48 -8.76 -1.47
N ILE A 102 -4.37 -8.35 -0.84
CA ILE A 102 -3.05 -8.89 -1.17
C ILE A 102 -3.00 -10.39 -0.85
N ALA A 103 -3.37 -10.79 0.35
CA ALA A 103 -3.28 -12.20 0.79
C ALA A 103 -4.09 -13.16 -0.07
N THR A 104 -5.18 -12.69 -0.67
CA THR A 104 -6.12 -13.50 -1.47
C THR A 104 -6.05 -13.24 -2.97
N LYS A 105 -5.06 -12.46 -3.43
CA LYS A 105 -4.95 -12.00 -4.83
C LYS A 105 -6.24 -11.33 -5.32
N GLY A 106 -6.83 -10.49 -4.47
CA GLY A 106 -8.02 -9.72 -4.78
C GLY A 106 -9.36 -10.44 -4.52
N ASN A 107 -9.37 -11.66 -3.99
CA ASN A 107 -10.59 -12.44 -3.74
C ASN A 107 -10.96 -12.43 -2.24
N SER A 108 -11.02 -11.27 -1.60
CA SER A 108 -11.37 -11.18 -0.18
C SER A 108 -12.80 -10.75 0.05
N PRO A 109 -13.49 -11.27 1.09
CA PRO A 109 -14.73 -10.69 1.56
C PRO A 109 -14.49 -9.31 2.17
N SER A 110 -15.53 -8.50 2.26
CA SER A 110 -15.49 -7.24 2.99
C SER A 110 -15.25 -7.46 4.49
N CYS A 111 -14.54 -6.55 5.14
CA CYS A 111 -14.39 -6.57 6.60
C CYS A 111 -15.75 -6.29 7.27
N HIS A 112 -16.03 -6.96 8.39
CA HIS A 112 -17.24 -6.84 9.18
C HIS A 112 -16.97 -7.24 10.64
N PHE A 113 -17.79 -6.79 11.55
CA PHE A 113 -17.74 -7.17 12.97
C PHE A 113 -18.82 -8.18 13.34
N VAL A 114 -20.00 -8.09 12.72
CA VAL A 114 -21.10 -9.01 12.98
C VAL A 114 -20.99 -10.23 12.06
N MET A 115 -21.13 -11.42 12.61
CA MET A 115 -21.16 -12.64 11.80
C MET A 115 -22.38 -12.65 10.89
N VAL A 116 -22.16 -12.80 9.59
CA VAL A 116 -23.20 -12.89 8.55
C VAL A 116 -22.88 -14.05 7.61
N ASP A 117 -23.90 -14.73 7.12
CA ASP A 117 -23.73 -15.93 6.31
C ASP A 117 -23.23 -15.64 4.89
N ASN A 118 -23.54 -14.45 4.35
CA ASN A 118 -23.15 -14.05 2.99
C ASN A 118 -22.48 -12.68 3.00
N LEU A 119 -21.18 -12.67 2.91
CA LEU A 119 -20.39 -11.45 2.84
C LEU A 119 -20.27 -10.95 1.40
N PRO A 120 -20.49 -9.66 1.16
CA PRO A 120 -20.14 -9.08 -0.13
C PRO A 120 -18.62 -9.18 -0.35
N SER A 121 -18.21 -9.48 -1.56
CA SER A 121 -16.79 -9.46 -1.93
C SER A 121 -16.32 -8.03 -2.14
N ASN A 122 -15.06 -7.75 -1.77
CA ASN A 122 -14.40 -6.52 -2.16
C ASN A 122 -14.25 -6.47 -3.69
N SER A 123 -14.23 -5.27 -4.26
CA SER A 123 -13.91 -5.10 -5.67
C SER A 123 -12.48 -5.63 -5.93
N LYS A 124 -12.36 -6.56 -6.87
CA LYS A 124 -11.07 -7.13 -7.25
C LYS A 124 -10.30 -6.14 -8.12
N PRO A 125 -9.08 -5.72 -7.74
CA PRO A 125 -8.21 -4.99 -8.64
C PRO A 125 -7.84 -5.87 -9.84
N GLU A 126 -8.00 -5.36 -11.05
CA GLU A 126 -7.57 -6.06 -12.27
C GLU A 126 -6.04 -6.01 -12.37
N LEU A 127 -5.40 -7.06 -11.89
CA LEU A 127 -3.96 -7.27 -11.95
C LEU A 127 -3.68 -8.64 -12.55
N GLU A 128 -2.63 -8.71 -13.36
CA GLU A 128 -2.11 -9.97 -13.88
C GLU A 128 -1.42 -10.77 -12.77
N ASP A 129 -1.36 -12.08 -12.91
CA ASP A 129 -0.73 -12.97 -11.91
C ASP A 129 0.74 -12.61 -11.64
N ASN A 130 1.47 -12.16 -12.65
CA ASN A 130 2.86 -11.72 -12.50
C ASN A 130 3.02 -10.53 -11.54
N HIS A 131 2.05 -9.61 -11.48
CA HIS A 131 2.07 -8.48 -10.54
C HIS A 131 1.92 -8.97 -9.10
N TRP A 132 0.99 -9.90 -8.85
CA TRP A 132 0.84 -10.53 -7.53
C TRP A 132 2.09 -11.27 -7.11
N GLU A 133 2.70 -12.04 -8.03
CA GLU A 133 3.96 -12.74 -7.74
C GLU A 133 5.09 -11.78 -7.37
N GLN A 134 5.25 -10.66 -8.07
CA GLN A 134 6.27 -9.65 -7.73
C GLN A 134 6.03 -9.05 -6.34
N VAL A 135 4.78 -8.75 -5.99
CA VAL A 135 4.43 -8.28 -4.65
C VAL A 135 4.79 -9.34 -3.59
N TYR A 136 4.40 -10.59 -3.78
CA TYR A 136 4.74 -11.66 -2.84
C TYR A 136 6.24 -11.90 -2.71
N LYS A 137 6.98 -11.88 -3.82
CA LYS A 137 8.46 -11.96 -3.79
C LYS A 137 9.06 -10.83 -2.96
N GLY A 138 8.58 -9.60 -3.15
CA GLY A 138 9.03 -8.44 -2.39
C GLY A 138 8.72 -8.55 -0.89
N LEU A 139 7.47 -8.88 -0.53
CA LEU A 139 7.02 -9.04 0.85
C LEU A 139 7.75 -10.19 1.56
N ARG A 140 7.95 -11.33 0.87
CA ARG A 140 8.72 -12.45 1.44
C ARG A 140 10.18 -12.10 1.61
N SER A 141 10.79 -11.40 0.64
CA SER A 141 12.18 -10.96 0.72
C SER A 141 12.44 -9.98 1.86
N ALA A 142 11.45 -9.14 2.22
CA ALA A 142 11.56 -8.27 3.38
C ALA A 142 11.72 -9.04 4.70
N ILE A 143 11.19 -10.26 4.78
CA ILE A 143 11.26 -11.13 5.96
C ILE A 143 12.54 -12.00 5.96
N ILE A 144 12.90 -12.61 4.82
CA ILE A 144 13.93 -13.66 4.81
C ILE A 144 15.30 -13.21 4.28
N SER A 145 15.39 -12.12 3.51
CA SER A 145 16.67 -11.72 2.94
C SER A 145 17.61 -11.12 4.00
N LYS A 146 18.91 -11.25 3.81
CA LYS A 146 19.94 -10.68 4.71
C LYS A 146 19.77 -9.16 4.91
N LYS A 147 19.29 -8.46 3.89
CA LYS A 147 19.03 -7.01 3.91
C LYS A 147 17.55 -6.67 4.16
N GLY A 148 16.70 -7.66 4.45
CA GLY A 148 15.28 -7.47 4.69
C GLY A 148 15.02 -6.71 5.99
N THR A 149 14.14 -5.70 5.94
CA THR A 149 13.83 -4.84 7.09
C THR A 149 12.89 -5.49 8.10
N GLY A 150 12.15 -6.54 7.70
CA GLY A 150 11.19 -7.27 8.53
C GLY A 150 11.70 -8.58 9.13
N ARG A 151 12.99 -8.88 9.11
CA ARG A 151 13.57 -10.17 9.52
C ARG A 151 13.19 -10.62 10.93
N LYS A 152 13.02 -9.68 11.85
CA LYS A 152 12.63 -9.99 13.24
C LYS A 152 11.21 -10.56 13.36
N SER A 153 10.39 -10.44 12.29
CA SER A 153 9.03 -10.98 12.26
C SER A 153 8.95 -12.39 11.72
N ASP A 154 10.08 -13.01 11.33
CA ASP A 154 10.09 -14.43 10.97
C ASP A 154 9.99 -15.28 12.24
N PRO A 155 8.93 -16.09 12.39
CA PRO A 155 8.77 -16.93 13.58
C PRO A 155 9.72 -18.14 13.60
N ALA A 156 10.46 -18.39 12.51
CA ALA A 156 11.35 -19.54 12.33
C ALA A 156 10.66 -20.90 12.62
N ILE A 157 9.38 -21.01 12.24
CA ILE A 157 8.58 -22.23 12.38
C ILE A 157 8.49 -22.93 11.02
N ASP A 158 8.86 -24.22 10.98
CA ASP A 158 8.80 -25.03 9.77
C ASP A 158 7.38 -25.06 9.19
N GLY A 159 7.29 -24.91 7.86
CA GLY A 159 6.02 -24.88 7.16
C GLY A 159 5.26 -23.55 7.25
N PHE A 160 5.68 -22.61 8.10
CA PHE A 160 5.04 -21.31 8.25
C PHE A 160 5.77 -20.22 7.46
N LYS A 161 5.05 -19.49 6.62
CA LYS A 161 5.63 -18.41 5.80
C LYS A 161 4.97 -17.08 6.12
N VAL A 162 5.76 -16.13 6.61
CA VAL A 162 5.33 -14.74 6.84
C VAL A 162 5.69 -13.89 5.63
N TYR A 163 4.78 -13.02 5.24
CA TYR A 163 4.95 -11.99 4.24
C TYR A 163 4.68 -10.64 4.89
N GLY A 164 5.52 -9.67 4.68
CA GLY A 164 5.34 -8.40 5.37
C GLY A 164 6.15 -7.27 4.79
N LYS A 165 5.77 -6.06 5.17
CA LYS A 165 6.51 -4.84 4.87
C LYS A 165 6.51 -3.96 6.12
N THR A 166 7.68 -3.49 6.51
CA THR A 166 7.81 -2.49 7.59
C THR A 166 7.18 -1.17 7.16
N GLY A 167 6.52 -0.51 8.09
CA GLY A 167 5.96 0.83 7.91
C GLY A 167 6.49 1.79 8.96
N THR A 168 6.47 3.07 8.65
CA THR A 168 6.70 4.17 9.60
C THR A 168 5.51 5.10 9.49
N ALA A 169 4.86 5.40 10.61
CA ALA A 169 3.80 6.40 10.71
C ALA A 169 4.35 7.60 11.50
N GLU A 170 4.07 8.81 11.00
CA GLU A 170 4.38 10.08 11.66
C GLU A 170 3.09 10.82 11.97
#